data_a56bea1720f6e642d7a6d2802bd03991
#
_entry.id   a56bea1720f6e642d7a6d2802bd03991
#
_cell.length_a   1.000
_cell.length_b   1.000
_cell.length_c   1.000
_cell.angle_alpha   90.00
_cell.angle_beta   90.00
_cell.angle_gamma   90.00
#
_symmetry.space_group_name_H-M   'P 1'
#
loop_
_entity.id
_entity.type
_entity.pdbx_description
1 polymer ?
#
loop_
_entity_poly.entity_id
_entity_poly.type
_entity_poly.pdbx_seq_one_letter_code
_entity_poly.pdbx_strand_id
1 'polypeptide(L)'
;MQQFDNMRSSNPLNIILENHRLTRPNFIDWLCNLKVILASEHILYVLEQSPLGPLPLDAMQEEHDTLKKWKDDDLQARYIMWASMSNEIHRQHEKYTNAKEILFHLQELFGEKSTTARYEISKRLFRAKMKEGEDVVAHVNSMIRSIEELQSLDFMMNAQL
;
A
#
# COMPACT_ATOMS: atom_id res chain seq x y z
N MET A 1 -38.00 27.58 -6.88
CA MET A 1 -37.14 26.79 -6.00
C MET A 1 -36.31 25.88 -6.89
N GLN A 2 -35.12 26.32 -7.28
CA GLN A 2 -34.20 25.49 -8.08
C GLN A 2 -33.34 24.73 -7.10
N GLN A 3 -33.56 23.42 -7.03
CA GLN A 3 -32.63 22.47 -6.45
C GLN A 3 -31.35 22.47 -7.29
N PHE A 4 -30.30 23.05 -6.76
CA PHE A 4 -28.99 22.83 -7.28
C PHE A 4 -28.59 21.38 -6.91
N ASP A 5 -28.84 20.48 -7.82
CA ASP A 5 -28.24 19.15 -7.84
C ASP A 5 -26.71 19.33 -7.90
N ASN A 6 -26.10 19.23 -6.76
CA ASN A 6 -24.66 19.15 -6.61
C ASN A 6 -24.24 17.73 -7.06
N MET A 7 -24.39 17.46 -8.35
CA MET A 7 -23.71 16.35 -8.99
C MET A 7 -22.22 16.65 -8.90
N ARG A 8 -21.59 16.25 -7.79
CA ARG A 8 -20.18 15.92 -7.81
C ARG A 8 -20.05 14.86 -8.88
N SER A 9 -19.54 15.26 -10.04
CA SER A 9 -19.11 14.36 -11.09
C SER A 9 -18.09 13.42 -10.46
N SER A 10 -18.55 12.27 -9.99
CA SER A 10 -17.64 11.21 -9.57
C SER A 10 -16.87 10.83 -10.82
N ASN A 11 -15.56 11.00 -10.79
CA ASN A 11 -14.69 10.61 -11.88
C ASN A 11 -15.02 9.14 -12.22
N PRO A 12 -15.47 8.83 -13.44
CA PRO A 12 -15.83 7.45 -13.81
C PRO A 12 -14.69 6.46 -13.61
N LEU A 13 -13.45 6.94 -13.54
CA LEU A 13 -12.29 6.12 -13.21
C LEU A 13 -12.30 5.60 -11.77
N ASN A 14 -12.99 6.25 -10.83
CA ASN A 14 -13.12 5.76 -9.46
C ASN A 14 -13.83 4.40 -9.39
N ILE A 15 -14.73 4.12 -10.33
CA ILE A 15 -15.40 2.83 -10.47
C ILE A 15 -14.38 1.69 -10.66
N ILE A 16 -13.27 1.96 -11.34
CA ILE A 16 -12.20 0.98 -11.55
C ILE A 16 -11.59 0.54 -10.22
N LEU A 17 -11.31 1.50 -9.34
CA LEU A 17 -10.77 1.18 -8.00
C LEU A 17 -11.80 0.52 -7.09
N GLU A 18 -13.07 0.91 -7.18
CA GLU A 18 -14.14 0.28 -6.40
C GLU A 18 -14.32 -1.19 -6.76
N ASN A 19 -14.25 -1.51 -8.05
CA ASN A 19 -14.36 -2.88 -8.54
C ASN A 19 -13.09 -3.72 -8.34
N HIS A 20 -11.93 -3.08 -8.21
CA HIS A 20 -10.63 -3.73 -8.08
C HIS A 20 -9.90 -3.27 -6.82
N ARG A 21 -10.55 -3.37 -5.68
CA ARG A 21 -9.96 -3.03 -4.38
C ARG A 21 -8.68 -3.82 -4.14
N LEU A 22 -7.72 -3.18 -3.49
CA LEU A 22 -6.48 -3.83 -3.11
C LEU A 22 -6.73 -4.98 -2.13
N THR A 23 -6.30 -6.19 -2.52
CA THR A 23 -6.43 -7.44 -1.76
C THR A 23 -5.13 -8.24 -1.75
N ARG A 24 -3.98 -7.70 -1.75
CA ARG A 24 -2.64 -8.33 -1.82
C ARG A 24 -2.28 -8.89 -3.20
N PRO A 25 -2.93 -9.95 -3.76
CA PRO A 25 -2.44 -10.54 -5.02
C PRO A 25 -2.57 -9.61 -6.23
N ASN A 26 -3.44 -8.61 -6.14
CA ASN A 26 -3.68 -7.65 -7.24
C ASN A 26 -2.93 -6.31 -7.07
N PHE A 27 -1.87 -6.27 -6.25
CA PHE A 27 -1.17 -5.03 -5.94
C PHE A 27 -0.64 -4.29 -7.19
N ILE A 28 -0.05 -5.01 -8.13
CA ILE A 28 0.51 -4.40 -9.36
C ILE A 28 -0.59 -3.74 -10.19
N ASP A 29 -1.70 -4.46 -10.41
CA ASP A 29 -2.84 -3.95 -11.20
C ASP A 29 -3.52 -2.78 -10.47
N TRP A 30 -3.71 -2.92 -9.15
CA TRP A 30 -4.23 -1.85 -8.32
C TRP A 30 -3.37 -0.59 -8.38
N LEU A 31 -2.04 -0.72 -8.30
CA LEU A 31 -1.11 0.39 -8.37
C LEU A 31 -1.15 1.09 -9.73
N CYS A 32 -1.24 0.33 -10.82
CA CYS A 32 -1.41 0.89 -12.16
C CYS A 32 -2.71 1.72 -12.25
N ASN A 33 -3.82 1.17 -11.77
CA ASN A 33 -5.11 1.84 -11.76
C ASN A 33 -5.10 3.10 -10.88
N LEU A 34 -4.50 3.01 -9.68
CA LEU A 34 -4.33 4.14 -8.78
C LEU A 34 -3.58 5.29 -9.45
N LYS A 35 -2.45 5.00 -10.10
CA LYS A 35 -1.66 6.02 -10.80
C LYS A 35 -2.44 6.72 -11.91
N VAL A 36 -3.24 5.98 -12.68
CA VAL A 36 -4.11 6.55 -13.71
C VAL A 36 -5.11 7.54 -13.11
N ILE A 37 -5.73 7.18 -11.99
CA ILE A 37 -6.73 8.03 -11.33
C ILE A 37 -6.08 9.26 -10.73
N LEU A 38 -4.97 9.11 -10.00
CA LEU A 38 -4.26 10.26 -9.44
C LEU A 38 -3.71 11.20 -10.52
N ALA A 39 -3.29 10.66 -11.66
CA ALA A 39 -2.88 11.48 -12.81
C ALA A 39 -4.06 12.25 -13.41
N SER A 40 -5.23 11.63 -13.54
CA SER A 40 -6.44 12.30 -14.04
C SER A 40 -6.93 13.42 -13.11
N GLU A 41 -6.67 13.31 -11.82
CA GLU A 41 -6.96 14.33 -10.80
C GLU A 41 -5.81 15.35 -10.64
N HIS A 42 -4.73 15.21 -11.39
CA HIS A 42 -3.53 16.07 -11.33
C HIS A 42 -2.81 16.06 -9.98
N ILE A 43 -2.92 14.97 -9.22
CA ILE A 43 -2.32 14.81 -7.89
C ILE A 43 -1.32 13.65 -7.78
N LEU A 44 -0.94 13.03 -8.90
CA LEU A 44 0.02 11.92 -8.90
C LEU A 44 1.37 12.29 -8.27
N TYR A 45 1.78 13.55 -8.40
CA TYR A 45 3.08 14.04 -7.93
C TYR A 45 3.31 13.86 -6.43
N VAL A 46 2.24 13.79 -5.61
CA VAL A 46 2.36 13.59 -4.15
C VAL A 46 2.89 12.21 -3.78
N LEU A 47 2.79 11.22 -4.67
CA LEU A 47 3.39 9.90 -4.47
C LEU A 47 4.90 9.90 -4.69
N GLU A 48 5.41 10.82 -5.48
CA GLU A 48 6.82 10.89 -5.89
C GLU A 48 7.60 11.90 -5.06
N GLN A 49 6.99 13.03 -4.75
CA GLN A 49 7.60 14.09 -3.96
C GLN A 49 7.52 13.81 -2.47
N SER A 50 8.58 14.15 -1.76
CA SER A 50 8.55 14.13 -0.30
C SER A 50 7.68 15.26 0.25
N PRO A 51 7.09 15.08 1.43
CA PRO A 51 6.35 16.14 2.10
C PRO A 51 7.17 17.43 2.16
N LEU A 52 6.52 18.54 1.85
CA LEU A 52 7.13 19.85 2.04
C LEU A 52 7.31 20.09 3.55
N GLY A 53 8.53 20.43 3.94
CA GLY A 53 8.86 20.73 5.34
C GLY A 53 8.18 22.00 5.86
N PRO A 54 8.34 22.30 7.15
CA PRO A 54 7.85 23.53 7.73
C PRO A 54 8.52 24.74 7.04
N LEU A 55 7.69 25.73 6.71
CA LEU A 55 8.18 26.95 6.09
C LEU A 55 8.87 27.85 7.15
N PRO A 56 9.89 28.62 6.76
CA PRO A 56 10.46 29.63 7.62
C PRO A 56 9.43 30.73 7.94
N LEU A 57 9.68 31.49 9.03
CA LEU A 57 8.76 32.53 9.51
C LEU A 57 8.58 33.69 8.51
N ASP A 58 9.55 33.88 7.62
CA ASP A 58 9.57 34.93 6.60
C ASP A 58 9.18 34.40 5.21
N ALA A 59 8.59 33.21 5.14
CA ALA A 59 8.14 32.62 3.88
C ALA A 59 7.12 33.51 3.17
N MET A 60 7.24 33.58 1.85
CA MET A 60 6.30 34.34 1.01
C MET A 60 4.93 33.66 0.97
N GLN A 61 3.89 34.45 0.67
CA GLN A 61 2.53 33.93 0.55
C GLN A 61 2.41 32.81 -0.49
N GLU A 62 3.16 32.90 -1.58
CA GLU A 62 3.20 31.88 -2.63
C GLU A 62 3.72 30.52 -2.09
N GLU A 63 4.70 30.54 -1.19
CA GLU A 63 5.22 29.31 -0.55
C GLU A 63 4.17 28.69 0.39
N HIS A 64 3.42 29.52 1.12
CA HIS A 64 2.31 29.06 1.96
C HIS A 64 1.19 28.45 1.11
N ASP A 65 0.86 29.04 -0.02
CA ASP A 65 -0.17 28.55 -0.94
C ASP A 65 0.25 27.23 -1.58
N THR A 66 1.53 27.10 -1.94
CA THR A 66 2.12 25.86 -2.47
C THR A 66 2.08 24.74 -1.44
N LEU A 67 2.47 25.02 -0.20
CA LEU A 67 2.41 24.04 0.89
C LEU A 67 0.97 23.59 1.18
N LYS A 68 0.04 24.54 1.21
CA LYS A 68 -1.38 24.23 1.42
C LYS A 68 -1.90 23.34 0.29
N LYS A 69 -1.62 23.71 -0.96
CA LYS A 69 -2.02 22.89 -2.11
C LYS A 69 -1.47 21.48 -2.03
N TRP A 70 -0.18 21.33 -1.70
CA TRP A 70 0.42 20.02 -1.54
C TRP A 70 -0.27 19.18 -0.45
N LYS A 71 -0.59 19.79 0.69
CA LYS A 71 -1.31 19.10 1.79
C LYS A 71 -2.71 18.67 1.40
N ASP A 72 -3.43 19.51 0.67
CA ASP A 72 -4.78 19.21 0.19
C ASP A 72 -4.75 18.08 -0.84
N ASP A 73 -3.81 18.11 -1.77
CA ASP A 73 -3.62 17.08 -2.79
C ASP A 73 -3.17 15.74 -2.17
N ASP A 74 -2.27 15.76 -1.18
CA ASP A 74 -1.85 14.58 -0.43
C ASP A 74 -3.02 13.96 0.34
N LEU A 75 -3.83 14.79 0.99
CA LEU A 75 -5.02 14.32 1.70
C LEU A 75 -6.01 13.64 0.75
N GLN A 76 -6.26 14.24 -0.41
CA GLN A 76 -7.13 13.66 -1.43
C GLN A 76 -6.58 12.32 -1.94
N ALA A 77 -5.27 12.25 -2.21
CA ALA A 77 -4.62 11.00 -2.63
C ALA A 77 -4.76 9.91 -1.56
N ARG A 78 -4.55 10.22 -0.28
CA ARG A 78 -4.74 9.27 0.82
C ARG A 78 -6.17 8.75 0.89
N TYR A 79 -7.17 9.60 0.75
CA TYR A 79 -8.58 9.17 0.75
C TYR A 79 -8.88 8.23 -0.42
N ILE A 80 -8.38 8.52 -1.62
CA ILE A 80 -8.53 7.65 -2.78
C ILE A 80 -7.86 6.28 -2.51
N MET A 81 -6.65 6.28 -1.96
CA MET A 81 -5.95 5.05 -1.62
C MET A 81 -6.73 4.23 -0.57
N TRP A 82 -7.13 4.83 0.54
CA TRP A 82 -7.87 4.14 1.60
C TRP A 82 -9.22 3.60 1.12
N ALA A 83 -9.97 4.39 0.34
CA ALA A 83 -11.25 3.96 -0.22
C ALA A 83 -11.11 2.78 -1.20
N SER A 84 -9.93 2.62 -1.82
CA SER A 84 -9.63 1.56 -2.77
C SER A 84 -8.93 0.33 -2.16
N MET A 85 -8.77 0.27 -0.85
CA MET A 85 -8.20 -0.86 -0.13
C MET A 85 -9.30 -1.72 0.52
N SER A 86 -8.97 -2.99 0.81
CA SER A 86 -9.76 -3.76 1.76
C SER A 86 -9.71 -3.10 3.15
N ASN A 87 -10.75 -3.30 3.95
CA ASN A 87 -10.82 -2.70 5.29
C ASN A 87 -9.65 -3.11 6.19
N GLU A 88 -9.11 -4.29 5.99
CA GLU A 88 -7.97 -4.81 6.74
C GLU A 88 -6.68 -4.03 6.40
N ILE A 89 -6.39 -3.86 5.11
CA ILE A 89 -5.22 -3.12 4.65
C ILE A 89 -5.35 -1.64 5.03
N HIS A 90 -6.55 -1.06 4.90
CA HIS A 90 -6.82 0.32 5.31
C HIS A 90 -6.43 0.56 6.78
N ARG A 91 -6.95 -0.26 7.71
CA ARG A 91 -6.66 -0.10 9.15
C ARG A 91 -5.17 -0.13 9.49
N GLN A 92 -4.37 -0.86 8.73
CA GLN A 92 -2.93 -0.92 8.95
C GLN A 92 -2.19 0.30 8.44
N HIS A 93 -2.80 1.01 7.48
CA HIS A 93 -2.18 2.15 6.80
C HIS A 93 -2.75 3.51 7.23
N GLU A 94 -3.82 3.54 8.03
CA GLU A 94 -4.42 4.81 8.51
C GLU A 94 -3.49 5.65 9.41
N LYS A 95 -2.47 5.03 9.99
CA LYS A 95 -1.46 5.71 10.82
C LYS A 95 -0.47 6.57 10.03
N TYR A 96 -0.34 6.34 8.73
CA TYR A 96 0.61 7.07 7.90
C TYR A 96 0.09 8.47 7.54
N THR A 97 0.99 9.45 7.59
CA THR A 97 0.65 10.88 7.49
C THR A 97 0.66 11.43 6.08
N ASN A 98 1.21 10.69 5.13
CA ASN A 98 1.23 11.08 3.72
C ASN A 98 1.10 9.87 2.77
N ALA A 99 0.66 10.16 1.53
CA ALA A 99 0.39 9.13 0.53
C ALA A 99 1.66 8.38 0.10
N LYS A 100 2.81 9.06 0.06
CA LYS A 100 4.09 8.44 -0.30
C LYS A 100 4.53 7.36 0.70
N GLU A 101 4.35 7.60 1.99
CA GLU A 101 4.64 6.60 3.03
C GLU A 101 3.73 5.38 2.92
N ILE A 102 2.44 5.61 2.66
CA ILE A 102 1.49 4.51 2.43
C ILE A 102 1.95 3.65 1.25
N LEU A 103 2.27 4.29 0.12
CA LEU A 103 2.73 3.57 -1.06
C LEU A 103 4.03 2.82 -0.81
N PHE A 104 5.00 3.45 -0.15
CA PHE A 104 6.27 2.82 0.19
C PHE A 104 6.06 1.53 1.01
N HIS A 105 5.24 1.60 2.05
CA HIS A 105 4.94 0.45 2.89
C HIS A 105 4.18 -0.66 2.13
N LEU A 106 3.24 -0.28 1.26
CA LEU A 106 2.55 -1.25 0.40
C LEU A 106 3.51 -1.95 -0.57
N GLN A 107 4.48 -1.22 -1.12
CA GLN A 107 5.50 -1.79 -1.99
C GLN A 107 6.43 -2.76 -1.25
N GLU A 108 6.75 -2.47 0.01
CA GLU A 108 7.52 -3.40 0.84
C GLU A 108 6.73 -4.69 1.14
N LEU A 109 5.43 -4.57 1.41
CA LEU A 109 4.59 -5.71 1.76
C LEU A 109 4.18 -6.56 0.55
N PHE A 110 3.81 -5.93 -0.55
CA PHE A 110 3.15 -6.57 -1.68
C PHE A 110 3.90 -6.45 -3.01
N GLY A 111 5.01 -5.72 -3.02
CA GLY A 111 5.82 -5.53 -4.22
C GLY A 111 6.43 -6.84 -4.73
N GLU A 112 6.98 -6.79 -5.93
CA GLU A 112 7.55 -7.94 -6.63
C GLU A 112 8.62 -8.68 -5.82
N LYS A 113 9.49 -7.95 -5.13
CA LYS A 113 10.53 -8.54 -4.27
C LYS A 113 9.95 -9.36 -3.13
N SER A 114 8.90 -8.85 -2.47
CA SER A 114 8.22 -9.56 -1.39
C SER A 114 7.50 -10.81 -1.92
N THR A 115 6.86 -10.73 -3.07
CA THR A 115 6.18 -11.87 -3.71
C THR A 115 7.17 -12.96 -4.10
N THR A 116 8.31 -12.59 -4.68
CA THR A 116 9.37 -13.53 -5.05
C THR A 116 9.97 -14.20 -3.81
N ALA A 117 10.28 -13.41 -2.78
CA ALA A 117 10.81 -13.94 -1.52
C ALA A 117 9.84 -14.95 -0.88
N ARG A 118 8.55 -14.64 -0.82
CA ARG A 118 7.52 -15.57 -0.32
C ARG A 118 7.46 -16.87 -1.12
N TYR A 119 7.50 -16.77 -2.43
CA TYR A 119 7.51 -17.94 -3.29
C TYR A 119 8.71 -18.85 -3.00
N GLU A 120 9.93 -18.29 -2.93
CA GLU A 120 11.13 -19.07 -2.67
C GLU A 120 11.15 -19.70 -1.28
N ILE A 121 10.67 -18.99 -0.25
CA ILE A 121 10.58 -19.54 1.11
C ILE A 121 9.52 -20.64 1.18
N SER A 122 8.34 -20.42 0.58
CA SER A 122 7.29 -21.45 0.50
C SER A 122 7.78 -22.69 -0.21
N LYS A 123 8.45 -22.54 -1.35
CA LYS A 123 9.04 -23.64 -2.11
C LYS A 123 10.06 -24.42 -1.28
N ARG A 124 10.93 -23.72 -0.53
CA ARG A 124 11.89 -24.33 0.39
C ARG A 124 11.18 -25.12 1.48
N LEU A 125 10.15 -24.56 2.10
CA LEU A 125 9.36 -25.18 3.16
C LEU A 125 8.65 -26.44 2.68
N PHE A 126 7.92 -26.37 1.56
CA PHE A 126 7.18 -27.51 1.00
C PHE A 126 8.07 -28.62 0.44
N ARG A 127 9.30 -28.29 0.06
CA ARG A 127 10.29 -29.27 -0.43
C ARG A 127 11.20 -29.81 0.68
N ALA A 128 11.13 -29.26 1.88
CA ALA A 128 11.92 -29.73 3.01
C ALA A 128 11.54 -31.17 3.35
N LYS A 129 12.48 -32.08 3.13
CA LYS A 129 12.37 -33.48 3.53
C LYS A 129 13.56 -33.80 4.41
N MET A 130 13.28 -34.42 5.56
CA MET A 130 14.33 -34.92 6.43
C MET A 130 15.09 -36.03 5.74
N LYS A 131 16.43 -35.98 5.78
CA LYS A 131 17.29 -37.01 5.23
C LYS A 131 17.56 -38.05 6.31
N GLU A 132 17.83 -39.28 5.89
CA GLU A 132 18.26 -40.36 6.81
C GLU A 132 19.55 -39.95 7.51
N GLY A 133 19.56 -40.02 8.86
CA GLY A 133 20.71 -39.59 9.70
C GLY A 133 20.75 -38.08 9.99
N GLU A 134 19.80 -37.28 9.51
CA GLU A 134 19.70 -35.87 9.84
C GLU A 134 19.19 -35.67 11.27
N ASP A 135 19.72 -34.63 11.97
CA ASP A 135 19.24 -34.26 13.28
C ASP A 135 17.80 -33.69 13.18
N VAL A 136 16.83 -34.35 13.81
CA VAL A 136 15.43 -34.00 13.84
C VAL A 136 15.23 -32.57 14.36
N VAL A 137 15.95 -32.19 15.42
CA VAL A 137 15.82 -30.85 16.04
C VAL A 137 16.31 -29.77 15.07
N ALA A 138 17.42 -30.00 14.39
CA ALA A 138 17.94 -29.07 13.39
C ALA A 138 16.97 -28.90 12.21
N HIS A 139 16.37 -29.99 11.74
CA HIS A 139 15.37 -29.97 10.67
C HIS A 139 14.12 -29.18 11.06
N VAL A 140 13.54 -29.44 12.23
CA VAL A 140 12.37 -28.72 12.75
C VAL A 140 12.68 -27.25 12.95
N ASN A 141 13.83 -26.88 13.50
CA ASN A 141 14.23 -25.48 13.68
C ASN A 141 14.38 -24.76 12.33
N SER A 142 14.85 -25.44 11.29
CA SER A 142 14.92 -24.87 9.94
C SER A 142 13.54 -24.61 9.36
N MET A 143 12.58 -25.49 9.57
CA MET A 143 11.18 -25.30 9.16
C MET A 143 10.52 -24.13 9.91
N ILE A 144 10.72 -24.05 11.23
CA ILE A 144 10.21 -22.96 12.06
C ILE A 144 10.74 -21.61 11.55
N ARG A 145 12.05 -21.49 11.29
CA ARG A 145 12.62 -20.25 10.72
C ARG A 145 12.00 -19.88 9.38
N SER A 146 11.74 -20.83 8.49
CA SER A 146 11.06 -20.56 7.22
C SER A 146 9.63 -20.07 7.41
N ILE A 147 8.91 -20.59 8.41
CA ILE A 147 7.56 -20.13 8.76
C ILE A 147 7.62 -18.71 9.33
N GLU A 148 8.56 -18.42 10.23
CA GLU A 148 8.77 -17.09 10.79
C GLU A 148 9.15 -16.05 9.73
N GLU A 149 10.02 -16.43 8.76
CA GLU A 149 10.33 -15.59 7.61
C GLU A 149 9.10 -15.30 6.75
N LEU A 150 8.25 -16.31 6.48
CA LEU A 150 6.98 -16.12 5.77
C LEU A 150 6.04 -15.21 6.54
N GLN A 151 5.94 -15.37 7.85
CA GLN A 151 5.11 -14.52 8.70
C GLN A 151 5.60 -13.07 8.71
N SER A 152 6.89 -12.83 8.67
CA SER A 152 7.46 -11.49 8.60
C SER A 152 7.17 -10.78 7.27
N LEU A 153 7.12 -11.55 6.16
CA LEU A 153 6.76 -11.05 4.83
C LEU A 153 5.25 -10.97 4.62
N ASP A 154 4.50 -11.74 5.39
CA ASP A 154 3.05 -11.81 5.35
C ASP A 154 2.47 -11.52 6.74
N PHE A 155 2.65 -10.28 7.20
CA PHE A 155 2.16 -9.81 8.50
C PHE A 155 0.67 -10.07 8.73
N MET A 156 0.00 -10.70 7.77
CA MET A 156 -1.42 -10.94 7.72
C MET A 156 -1.82 -12.33 7.20
N MET A 157 -1.07 -13.36 7.48
CA MET A 157 -1.72 -14.67 7.46
C MET A 157 -2.61 -14.72 8.70
N ASN A 158 -3.87 -14.31 8.50
CA ASN A 158 -4.90 -14.37 9.51
C ASN A 158 -4.87 -15.70 10.23
N ALA A 159 -4.81 -15.63 11.54
CA ALA A 159 -5.36 -16.61 12.44
C ALA A 159 -6.89 -16.75 12.20
N GLN A 160 -7.28 -17.32 11.08
CA GLN A 160 -8.59 -17.87 10.80
C GLN A 160 -8.40 -19.21 10.09
N LEU A 161 -8.02 -20.17 10.86
CA LEU A 161 -8.37 -21.56 10.70
C LEU A 161 -9.12 -22.00 11.93
#